data_831dae4ead332504e3674b9d83ebec14
#
_entry.id   831dae4ead332504e3674b9d83ebec14
#
_cell.length_a   1.000
_cell.length_b   1.000
_cell.length_c   1.000
_cell.angle_alpha   90.00
_cell.angle_beta   90.00
_cell.angle_gamma   90.00
#
_symmetry.space_group_name_H-M   'P 1'
#
loop_
_entity.id
_entity.type
_entity.pdbx_description
1 polymer ?
#
loop_
_entity_poly.entity_id
_entity_poly.type
_entity_poly.pdbx_seq_one_letter_code
_entity_poly.pdbx_strand_id
1 'polypeptide(L)'
;WVGLEINTFAILPLISKPHHPRAVEATIKLFLTQAAASAMILFSSTINAWHTGQWDITQLTNPLSCLLLTAGIAMKLGLVPFHFWLPEVLQGSSLITALILSTVMKLPPISILYLSSHSLNPTLLTTMAIASTALGGWMGLNQTQIRKILAFSSISHLGWMTAIILYNPQLTLLAFYLYVLLTTTTFLSLNVTKTLKLSTMMSSWSKAPMLNATLMLILLSLAGLPPLTGFLPKWLIIQELTKQGMTATATLIALLSLLSLFFYLRLAYYSTITLPPNSTNTMKQWY
;
A
#
# COMPACT_ATOMS: atom_id res chain seq x y z
N TRP A 1 3.88 -21.02 -3.16
CA TRP A 1 2.49 -20.88 -3.57
C TRP A 1 1.52 -21.19 -2.43
N VAL A 2 1.67 -22.34 -1.74
CA VAL A 2 0.81 -22.74 -0.60
C VAL A 2 0.79 -21.67 0.49
N GLY A 3 1.94 -21.11 0.86
CA GLY A 3 2.00 -20.03 1.86
C GLY A 3 1.24 -18.76 1.46
N LEU A 4 1.25 -18.41 0.18
CA LEU A 4 0.44 -17.30 -0.36
C LEU A 4 -1.07 -17.57 -0.22
N GLU A 5 -1.50 -18.81 -0.46
CA GLU A 5 -2.92 -19.20 -0.33
C GLU A 5 -3.37 -19.25 1.13
N ILE A 6 -2.59 -19.83 2.02
CA ILE A 6 -2.89 -19.88 3.45
C ILE A 6 -3.09 -18.47 4.00
N ASN A 7 -2.23 -17.52 3.59
CA ASN A 7 -2.35 -16.13 4.01
C ASN A 7 -3.68 -15.50 3.55
N THR A 8 -4.09 -15.76 2.30
CA THR A 8 -5.36 -15.25 1.78
C THR A 8 -6.56 -15.87 2.48
N PHE A 9 -6.56 -17.19 2.71
CA PHE A 9 -7.65 -17.87 3.43
C PHE A 9 -7.76 -17.42 4.90
N ALA A 10 -6.64 -17.13 5.56
CA ALA A 10 -6.65 -16.69 6.95
C ALA A 10 -7.31 -15.31 7.15
N ILE A 11 -7.23 -14.42 6.15
CA ILE A 11 -7.80 -13.08 6.29
C ILE A 11 -9.30 -12.99 5.94
N LEU A 12 -9.82 -13.90 5.12
CA LEU A 12 -11.24 -13.90 4.71
C LEU A 12 -12.20 -13.89 5.89
N PRO A 13 -12.08 -14.78 6.91
CA PRO A 13 -12.99 -14.77 8.06
C PRO A 13 -12.85 -13.52 8.91
N LEU A 14 -11.66 -12.89 8.96
CA LEU A 14 -11.47 -11.65 9.68
C LEU A 14 -12.23 -10.47 9.06
N ILE A 15 -12.33 -10.43 7.73
CA ILE A 15 -13.07 -9.38 7.02
C ILE A 15 -14.59 -9.63 7.11
N SER A 16 -15.03 -10.88 7.02
CA SER A 16 -16.45 -11.25 7.06
C SER A 16 -17.09 -11.16 8.45
N LYS A 17 -16.28 -11.13 9.51
CA LYS A 17 -16.75 -11.13 10.91
C LYS A 17 -17.88 -10.15 11.25
N PRO A 18 -17.94 -8.91 10.69
CA PRO A 18 -19.04 -7.98 10.97
C PRO A 18 -20.40 -8.37 10.37
N HIS A 19 -20.49 -9.39 9.51
CA HIS A 19 -21.69 -9.85 8.79
C HIS A 19 -22.49 -8.72 8.10
N HIS A 20 -21.83 -7.64 7.74
CA HIS A 20 -22.44 -6.53 7.01
C HIS A 20 -22.33 -6.78 5.49
N PRO A 21 -23.34 -6.42 4.67
CA PRO A 21 -23.31 -6.70 3.22
C PRO A 21 -22.05 -6.15 2.51
N ARG A 22 -21.53 -4.98 2.92
CA ARG A 22 -20.27 -4.45 2.37
C ARG A 22 -19.06 -5.29 2.77
N ALA A 23 -19.05 -5.92 3.93
CA ALA A 23 -17.97 -6.79 4.35
C ALA A 23 -17.97 -8.10 3.55
N VAL A 24 -19.15 -8.65 3.27
CA VAL A 24 -19.31 -9.83 2.41
C VAL A 24 -18.87 -9.53 0.97
N GLU A 25 -19.27 -8.39 0.41
CA GLU A 25 -18.80 -7.94 -0.90
C GLU A 25 -17.28 -7.79 -0.95
N ALA A 26 -16.68 -7.19 0.08
CA ALA A 26 -15.24 -7.02 0.20
C ALA A 26 -14.50 -8.38 0.25
N THR A 27 -15.03 -9.37 1.00
CA THR A 27 -14.43 -10.71 1.08
C THR A 27 -14.49 -11.44 -0.25
N ILE A 28 -15.61 -11.37 -0.98
CA ILE A 28 -15.75 -11.98 -2.30
C ILE A 28 -14.77 -11.36 -3.30
N LYS A 29 -14.68 -10.03 -3.34
CA LYS A 29 -13.73 -9.32 -4.23
C LYS A 29 -12.27 -9.68 -3.92
N LEU A 30 -11.91 -9.74 -2.64
CA LEU A 30 -10.57 -10.15 -2.23
C LEU A 30 -10.30 -11.61 -2.64
N PHE A 31 -11.22 -12.51 -2.36
CA PHE A 31 -11.04 -13.92 -2.70
C PHE A 31 -10.83 -14.12 -4.21
N LEU A 32 -11.72 -13.60 -5.04
CA LEU A 32 -11.64 -13.76 -6.49
C LEU A 32 -10.34 -13.20 -7.08
N THR A 33 -9.93 -12.00 -6.66
CA THR A 33 -8.69 -11.38 -7.18
C THR A 33 -7.45 -12.11 -6.71
N GLN A 34 -7.39 -12.55 -5.47
CA GLN A 34 -6.24 -13.26 -4.93
C GLN A 34 -6.14 -14.69 -5.47
N ALA A 35 -7.27 -15.38 -5.68
CA ALA A 35 -7.31 -16.70 -6.30
C ALA A 35 -6.85 -16.63 -7.77
N ALA A 36 -7.31 -15.64 -8.54
CA ALA A 36 -6.83 -15.43 -9.90
C ALA A 36 -5.32 -15.15 -9.94
N ALA A 37 -4.83 -14.32 -9.02
CA ALA A 37 -3.41 -13.99 -8.92
C ALA A 37 -2.55 -15.23 -8.59
N SER A 38 -3.00 -16.08 -7.68
CA SER A 38 -2.26 -17.30 -7.32
C SER A 38 -2.27 -18.33 -8.45
N ALA A 39 -3.39 -18.45 -9.17
CA ALA A 39 -3.46 -19.29 -10.36
C ALA A 39 -2.47 -18.83 -11.44
N MET A 40 -2.33 -17.51 -11.65
CA MET A 40 -1.34 -16.95 -12.59
C MET A 40 0.11 -17.23 -12.16
N ILE A 41 0.42 -17.13 -10.86
CA ILE A 41 1.76 -17.46 -10.33
C ILE A 41 2.07 -18.94 -10.55
N LEU A 42 1.12 -19.83 -10.28
CA LEU A 42 1.29 -21.26 -10.51
C LEU A 42 1.45 -21.57 -12.00
N PHE A 43 0.64 -20.95 -12.84
CA PHE A 43 0.71 -21.13 -14.30
C PHE A 43 2.05 -20.63 -14.87
N SER A 44 2.60 -19.54 -14.35
CA SER A 44 3.93 -19.07 -14.72
C SER A 44 5.03 -20.08 -14.42
N SER A 45 4.98 -20.75 -13.25
CA SER A 45 5.95 -21.78 -12.87
C SER A 45 5.79 -23.06 -13.70
N THR A 46 4.56 -23.47 -14.06
CA THR A 46 4.32 -24.62 -14.95
C THR A 46 4.84 -24.40 -16.36
N ILE A 47 4.65 -23.20 -16.94
CA ILE A 47 5.22 -22.86 -18.24
C ILE A 47 6.75 -22.92 -18.21
N ASN A 48 7.36 -22.36 -17.16
CA ASN A 48 8.82 -22.41 -17.01
C ASN A 48 9.31 -23.85 -16.90
N ALA A 49 8.66 -24.67 -16.08
CA ALA A 49 8.99 -26.09 -15.94
C ALA A 49 8.83 -26.88 -17.23
N TRP A 50 7.83 -26.56 -18.03
CA TRP A 50 7.62 -27.18 -19.36
C TRP A 50 8.78 -26.90 -20.32
N HIS A 51 9.32 -25.68 -20.32
CA HIS A 51 10.38 -25.29 -21.25
C HIS A 51 11.79 -25.64 -20.73
N THR A 52 12.02 -25.54 -19.42
CA THR A 52 13.37 -25.63 -18.82
C THR A 52 13.57 -26.85 -17.92
N GLY A 53 12.49 -27.52 -17.52
CA GLY A 53 12.51 -28.59 -16.51
C GLY A 53 12.67 -28.09 -15.07
N GLN A 54 12.80 -26.79 -14.83
CA GLN A 54 13.02 -26.18 -13.51
C GLN A 54 11.73 -25.61 -12.94
N TRP A 55 11.42 -26.00 -11.70
CA TRP A 55 10.27 -25.52 -10.94
C TRP A 55 10.57 -24.28 -10.08
N ASP A 56 11.84 -23.89 -10.00
CA ASP A 56 12.25 -22.76 -9.18
C ASP A 56 11.76 -21.44 -9.78
N ILE A 57 10.98 -20.69 -8.98
CA ILE A 57 10.43 -19.38 -9.37
C ILE A 57 11.51 -18.29 -9.45
N THR A 58 12.66 -18.50 -8.81
CA THR A 58 13.76 -17.52 -8.84
C THR A 58 14.54 -17.55 -10.15
N GLN A 59 14.50 -18.64 -10.88
CA GLN A 59 15.27 -18.87 -12.11
C GLN A 59 14.36 -18.91 -13.36
N LEU A 60 13.53 -17.90 -13.55
CA LEU A 60 12.70 -17.83 -14.73
C LEU A 60 13.50 -17.33 -15.93
N THR A 61 13.53 -18.11 -17.00
CA THR A 61 14.22 -17.77 -18.25
C THR A 61 13.27 -17.43 -19.39
N ASN A 62 12.06 -18.01 -19.36
CA ASN A 62 11.09 -17.79 -20.42
C ASN A 62 10.39 -16.41 -20.24
N PRO A 63 10.38 -15.54 -21.27
CA PRO A 63 9.76 -14.20 -21.16
C PRO A 63 8.27 -14.25 -20.86
N LEU A 64 7.53 -15.25 -21.34
CA LEU A 64 6.10 -15.40 -21.05
C LEU A 64 5.87 -15.73 -19.57
N SER A 65 6.68 -16.64 -19.01
CA SER A 65 6.59 -16.97 -17.58
C SER A 65 6.93 -15.77 -16.68
N CYS A 66 7.93 -14.96 -17.06
CA CYS A 66 8.27 -13.71 -16.35
C CYS A 66 7.11 -12.70 -16.39
N LEU A 67 6.45 -12.53 -17.53
CA LEU A 67 5.28 -11.63 -17.64
C LEU A 67 4.11 -12.10 -16.77
N LEU A 68 3.80 -13.41 -16.79
CA LEU A 68 2.73 -13.97 -15.97
C LEU A 68 3.02 -13.86 -14.47
N LEU A 69 4.27 -14.10 -14.08
CA LEU A 69 4.68 -13.94 -12.68
C LEU A 69 4.55 -12.49 -12.22
N THR A 70 5.07 -11.53 -13.01
CA THR A 70 4.95 -10.10 -12.67
C THR A 70 3.50 -9.66 -12.55
N ALA A 71 2.63 -10.09 -13.47
CA ALA A 71 1.21 -9.79 -13.40
C ALA A 71 0.53 -10.41 -12.17
N GLY A 72 0.84 -11.66 -11.82
CA GLY A 72 0.31 -12.34 -10.65
C GLY A 72 0.73 -11.66 -9.34
N ILE A 73 2.01 -11.27 -9.21
CA ILE A 73 2.49 -10.54 -8.04
C ILE A 73 1.89 -9.13 -7.99
N ALA A 74 1.78 -8.44 -9.13
CA ALA A 74 1.15 -7.13 -9.22
C ALA A 74 -0.33 -7.16 -8.79
N MET A 75 -1.07 -8.21 -9.15
CA MET A 75 -2.43 -8.43 -8.65
C MET A 75 -2.46 -8.61 -7.13
N LYS A 76 -1.57 -9.42 -6.55
CA LYS A 76 -1.51 -9.64 -5.10
C LYS A 76 -1.15 -8.39 -4.32
N LEU A 77 -0.24 -7.57 -4.82
CA LEU A 77 0.14 -6.30 -4.21
C LEU A 77 -0.90 -5.19 -4.42
N GLY A 78 -1.72 -5.29 -5.47
CA GLY A 78 -2.62 -4.23 -5.89
C GLY A 78 -1.91 -3.10 -6.62
N LEU A 79 -0.92 -3.42 -7.47
CA LEU A 79 -0.30 -2.45 -8.37
C LEU A 79 -1.21 -2.14 -9.55
N VAL A 80 -1.02 -0.99 -10.16
CA VAL A 80 -1.72 -0.62 -11.39
C VAL A 80 -1.25 -1.54 -12.54
N PRO A 81 -2.19 -2.10 -13.33
CA PRO A 81 -3.63 -1.81 -13.45
C PRO A 81 -4.55 -2.57 -12.48
N PHE A 82 -4.06 -3.52 -11.71
CA PHE A 82 -4.85 -4.45 -10.88
C PHE A 82 -5.19 -3.92 -9.48
N HIS A 83 -5.30 -2.62 -9.30
CA HIS A 83 -5.41 -1.97 -7.98
C HIS A 83 -6.84 -1.84 -7.43
N PHE A 84 -7.89 -2.00 -8.25
CA PHE A 84 -9.27 -1.65 -7.90
C PHE A 84 -9.83 -2.39 -6.67
N TRP A 85 -9.39 -3.62 -6.44
CA TRP A 85 -9.86 -4.42 -5.32
C TRP A 85 -9.46 -3.84 -3.95
N LEU A 86 -8.27 -3.23 -3.86
CA LEU A 86 -7.68 -2.83 -2.59
C LEU A 86 -8.44 -1.68 -1.90
N PRO A 87 -8.85 -0.57 -2.57
CA PRO A 87 -9.67 0.46 -1.94
C PRO A 87 -11.06 -0.01 -1.52
N GLU A 88 -11.65 -0.95 -2.27
CA GLU A 88 -12.98 -1.47 -1.97
C GLU A 88 -12.96 -2.42 -0.78
N VAL A 89 -11.95 -3.30 -0.72
CA VAL A 89 -11.77 -4.21 0.41
C VAL A 89 -11.43 -3.46 1.69
N LEU A 90 -10.56 -2.44 1.63
CA LEU A 90 -10.27 -1.60 2.78
C LEU A 90 -11.50 -0.82 3.26
N GLN A 91 -12.38 -0.42 2.36
CA GLN A 91 -13.64 0.23 2.73
C GLN A 91 -14.58 -0.69 3.49
N GLY A 92 -14.67 -1.97 3.11
CA GLY A 92 -15.55 -2.96 3.73
C GLY A 92 -15.01 -3.55 5.04
N SER A 93 -13.71 -3.45 5.29
CA SER A 93 -13.02 -4.05 6.45
C SER A 93 -13.01 -3.13 7.67
N SER A 94 -12.81 -3.67 8.89
CA SER A 94 -12.56 -2.89 10.11
C SER A 94 -11.15 -2.24 10.04
N LEU A 95 -10.85 -1.26 10.91
CA LEU A 95 -9.53 -0.60 10.90
C LEU A 95 -8.38 -1.56 11.23
N ILE A 96 -8.60 -2.51 12.14
CA ILE A 96 -7.59 -3.52 12.49
C ILE A 96 -7.37 -4.49 11.33
N THR A 97 -8.43 -4.99 10.69
CA THR A 97 -8.30 -5.85 9.51
C THR A 97 -7.70 -5.10 8.32
N ALA A 98 -8.01 -3.82 8.17
CA ALA A 98 -7.40 -2.95 7.18
C ALA A 98 -5.88 -2.77 7.40
N LEU A 99 -5.45 -2.68 8.66
CA LEU A 99 -4.03 -2.68 9.03
C LEU A 99 -3.35 -3.99 8.59
N ILE A 100 -3.90 -5.15 8.95
CA ILE A 100 -3.35 -6.46 8.59
C ILE A 100 -3.24 -6.58 7.06
N LEU A 101 -4.27 -6.16 6.34
CA LEU A 101 -4.33 -6.21 4.88
C LEU A 101 -3.30 -5.28 4.22
N SER A 102 -3.05 -4.10 4.80
CA SER A 102 -2.09 -3.15 4.25
C SER A 102 -0.63 -3.47 4.60
N THR A 103 -0.36 -4.30 5.61
CA THR A 103 0.98 -4.63 6.09
C THR A 103 1.32 -6.11 5.92
N VAL A 104 0.68 -7.00 6.66
CA VAL A 104 1.02 -8.45 6.71
C VAL A 104 0.78 -9.13 5.37
N MET A 105 -0.34 -8.83 4.69
CA MET A 105 -0.67 -9.44 3.40
C MET A 105 0.31 -9.07 2.28
N LYS A 106 1.06 -7.98 2.44
CA LYS A 106 2.06 -7.54 1.45
C LYS A 106 3.43 -8.19 1.64
N LEU A 107 3.72 -8.79 2.81
CA LEU A 107 4.99 -9.46 3.09
C LEU A 107 5.29 -10.60 2.10
N PRO A 108 4.40 -11.61 1.89
CA PRO A 108 4.72 -12.71 1.01
C PRO A 108 4.89 -12.31 -0.47
N PRO A 109 4.06 -11.44 -1.08
CA PRO A 109 4.29 -11.01 -2.45
C PRO A 109 5.58 -10.20 -2.62
N ILE A 110 5.94 -9.35 -1.64
CA ILE A 110 7.19 -8.58 -1.69
C ILE A 110 8.40 -9.48 -1.56
N SER A 111 8.36 -10.53 -0.72
CA SER A 111 9.46 -11.48 -0.59
C SER A 111 9.70 -12.26 -1.89
N ILE A 112 8.64 -12.67 -2.59
CA ILE A 112 8.77 -13.31 -3.90
C ILE A 112 9.35 -12.34 -4.92
N LEU A 113 8.87 -11.11 -4.94
CA LEU A 113 9.33 -10.07 -5.85
C LEU A 113 10.82 -9.73 -5.59
N TYR A 114 11.26 -9.77 -4.34
CA TYR A 114 12.66 -9.63 -3.93
C TYR A 114 13.53 -10.78 -4.47
N LEU A 115 13.09 -12.02 -4.28
CA LEU A 115 13.82 -13.21 -4.72
C LEU A 115 13.89 -13.33 -6.25
N SER A 116 12.82 -12.93 -6.96
CA SER A 116 12.74 -12.99 -8.43
C SER A 116 13.23 -11.73 -9.13
N SER A 117 13.76 -10.74 -8.42
CA SER A 117 14.12 -9.42 -8.96
C SER A 117 15.00 -9.47 -10.22
N HIS A 118 15.93 -10.42 -10.31
CA HIS A 118 16.87 -10.56 -11.44
C HIS A 118 16.22 -11.12 -12.71
N SER A 119 15.12 -11.85 -12.59
CA SER A 119 14.44 -12.49 -13.72
C SER A 119 13.31 -11.65 -14.32
N LEU A 120 12.90 -10.56 -13.64
CA LEU A 120 11.75 -9.77 -14.03
C LEU A 120 12.07 -8.74 -15.12
N ASN A 121 11.06 -8.40 -15.93
CA ASN A 121 11.21 -7.44 -17.02
C ASN A 121 11.28 -5.99 -16.47
N PRO A 122 12.40 -5.25 -16.66
CA PRO A 122 12.59 -3.92 -16.10
C PRO A 122 11.62 -2.88 -16.64
N THR A 123 11.31 -2.92 -17.94
CA THR A 123 10.41 -1.93 -18.55
C THR A 123 8.99 -2.04 -18.02
N LEU A 124 8.50 -3.26 -17.82
CA LEU A 124 7.17 -3.51 -17.30
C LEU A 124 7.05 -3.06 -15.83
N LEU A 125 8.04 -3.36 -14.99
CA LEU A 125 8.02 -2.94 -13.58
C LEU A 125 8.13 -1.41 -13.43
N THR A 126 8.97 -0.75 -14.23
CA THR A 126 9.07 0.72 -14.19
C THR A 126 7.80 1.40 -14.66
N THR A 127 7.13 0.89 -15.70
CA THR A 127 5.83 1.42 -16.15
C THR A 127 4.74 1.22 -15.10
N MET A 128 4.66 0.04 -14.48
CA MET A 128 3.73 -0.21 -13.37
C MET A 128 4.02 0.69 -12.15
N ALA A 129 5.29 0.95 -11.86
CA ALA A 129 5.71 1.84 -10.77
C ALA A 129 5.23 3.27 -11.01
N ILE A 130 5.48 3.84 -12.19
CA ILE A 130 5.01 5.18 -12.55
C ILE A 130 3.48 5.25 -12.54
N ALA A 131 2.81 4.29 -13.14
CA ALA A 131 1.36 4.23 -13.18
C ALA A 131 0.74 4.11 -11.77
N SER A 132 1.36 3.33 -10.86
CA SER A 132 0.87 3.17 -9.49
C SER A 132 1.07 4.43 -8.64
N THR A 133 2.19 5.15 -8.81
CA THR A 133 2.39 6.44 -8.16
C THR A 133 1.42 7.50 -8.68
N ALA A 134 1.17 7.55 -9.99
CA ALA A 134 0.24 8.47 -10.62
C ALA A 134 -1.21 8.24 -10.17
N LEU A 135 -1.74 7.03 -10.36
CA LEU A 135 -3.13 6.71 -10.03
C LEU A 135 -3.36 6.67 -8.52
N GLY A 136 -2.39 6.18 -7.74
CA GLY A 136 -2.45 6.23 -6.27
C GLY A 136 -2.52 7.66 -5.75
N GLY A 137 -1.76 8.59 -6.32
CA GLY A 137 -1.85 10.00 -6.02
C GLY A 137 -3.17 10.63 -6.46
N TRP A 138 -3.55 10.46 -7.73
CA TRP A 138 -4.71 11.10 -8.35
C TRP A 138 -6.04 10.67 -7.71
N MET A 139 -6.28 9.36 -7.59
CA MET A 139 -7.54 8.83 -7.05
C MET A 139 -7.73 9.13 -5.56
N GLY A 140 -6.65 9.35 -4.81
CA GLY A 140 -6.70 9.76 -3.41
C GLY A 140 -7.25 11.16 -3.18
N LEU A 141 -7.14 12.08 -4.17
CA LEU A 141 -7.49 13.49 -4.01
C LEU A 141 -8.97 13.72 -3.64
N ASN A 142 -9.89 13.02 -4.27
CA ASN A 142 -11.34 13.25 -4.10
C ASN A 142 -12.00 12.32 -3.08
N GLN A 143 -11.23 11.51 -2.34
CA GLN A 143 -11.83 10.60 -1.37
C GLN A 143 -12.17 11.32 -0.06
N THR A 144 -13.35 10.99 0.49
CA THR A 144 -13.83 11.49 1.80
C THR A 144 -13.66 10.45 2.91
N GLN A 145 -13.45 9.20 2.56
CA GLN A 145 -13.25 8.10 3.50
C GLN A 145 -11.77 7.85 3.75
N ILE A 146 -11.35 7.91 5.02
CA ILE A 146 -9.94 7.77 5.43
C ILE A 146 -9.37 6.43 4.99
N ARG A 147 -10.13 5.33 5.11
CA ARG A 147 -9.69 3.99 4.67
C ARG A 147 -9.37 3.93 3.18
N LYS A 148 -10.14 4.60 2.32
CA LYS A 148 -9.83 4.70 0.88
C LYS A 148 -8.59 5.53 0.61
N ILE A 149 -8.41 6.65 1.32
CA ILE A 149 -7.21 7.48 1.20
C ILE A 149 -5.96 6.67 1.56
N LEU A 150 -6.00 5.91 2.67
CA LEU A 150 -4.90 5.02 3.07
C LEU A 150 -4.68 3.86 2.09
N ALA A 151 -5.73 3.40 1.41
CA ALA A 151 -5.58 2.42 0.33
C ALA A 151 -4.79 3.01 -0.85
N PHE A 152 -5.17 4.17 -1.34
CA PHE A 152 -4.48 4.83 -2.44
C PHE A 152 -3.06 5.26 -2.06
N SER A 153 -2.84 5.67 -0.82
CA SER A 153 -1.49 5.93 -0.30
C SER A 153 -0.63 4.67 -0.33
N SER A 154 -1.19 3.51 0.00
CA SER A 154 -0.46 2.25 -0.04
C SER A 154 -0.09 1.83 -1.47
N ILE A 155 -0.93 2.13 -2.48
CA ILE A 155 -0.63 1.91 -3.89
C ILE A 155 0.52 2.81 -4.35
N SER A 156 0.50 4.09 -3.96
CA SER A 156 1.59 5.02 -4.29
C SER A 156 2.92 4.63 -3.65
N HIS A 157 2.94 4.18 -2.39
CA HIS A 157 4.16 3.70 -1.73
C HIS A 157 4.71 2.43 -2.38
N LEU A 158 3.83 1.49 -2.77
CA LEU A 158 4.26 0.31 -3.54
C LEU A 158 4.87 0.70 -4.88
N GLY A 159 4.38 1.75 -5.54
CA GLY A 159 4.99 2.28 -6.76
C GLY A 159 6.44 2.71 -6.56
N TRP A 160 6.76 3.37 -5.44
CA TRP A 160 8.14 3.71 -5.08
C TRP A 160 9.01 2.47 -4.85
N MET A 161 8.47 1.44 -4.18
CA MET A 161 9.21 0.20 -3.90
C MET A 161 9.47 -0.59 -5.17
N THR A 162 8.48 -0.69 -6.07
CA THR A 162 8.62 -1.43 -7.33
C THR A 162 9.56 -0.75 -8.31
N ALA A 163 9.71 0.57 -8.26
CA ALA A 163 10.66 1.30 -9.10
C ALA A 163 12.13 0.95 -8.81
N ILE A 164 12.48 0.65 -7.55
CA ILE A 164 13.87 0.44 -7.15
C ILE A 164 14.25 -1.04 -7.03
N ILE A 165 13.28 -1.96 -7.03
CA ILE A 165 13.54 -3.36 -6.69
C ILE A 165 14.54 -4.04 -7.61
N LEU A 166 14.58 -3.66 -8.88
CA LEU A 166 15.51 -4.20 -9.88
C LEU A 166 16.95 -3.75 -9.68
N TYR A 167 17.15 -2.56 -9.15
CA TYR A 167 18.45 -1.95 -9.01
C TYR A 167 19.08 -2.20 -7.65
N ASN A 168 18.27 -2.00 -6.60
CA ASN A 168 18.74 -2.22 -5.22
C ASN A 168 17.59 -2.82 -4.38
N PRO A 169 17.51 -4.16 -4.31
CA PRO A 169 16.47 -4.84 -3.55
C PRO A 169 16.54 -4.57 -2.04
N GLN A 170 17.72 -4.26 -1.48
CA GLN A 170 17.86 -3.93 -0.06
C GLN A 170 17.14 -2.61 0.30
N LEU A 171 17.19 -1.61 -0.60
CA LEU A 171 16.45 -0.36 -0.41
C LEU A 171 14.93 -0.57 -0.44
N THR A 172 14.45 -1.53 -1.21
CA THR A 172 13.01 -1.87 -1.20
C THR A 172 12.57 -2.43 0.15
N LEU A 173 13.39 -3.28 0.78
CA LEU A 173 13.11 -3.82 2.12
C LEU A 173 13.11 -2.71 3.18
N LEU A 174 14.07 -1.78 3.13
CA LEU A 174 14.12 -0.63 4.02
C LEU A 174 12.86 0.24 3.85
N ALA A 175 12.52 0.58 2.60
CA ALA A 175 11.32 1.35 2.30
C ALA A 175 10.03 0.65 2.78
N PHE A 176 9.95 -0.66 2.60
CA PHE A 176 8.82 -1.46 3.08
C PHE A 176 8.74 -1.48 4.61
N TYR A 177 9.87 -1.66 5.30
CA TYR A 177 9.89 -1.66 6.76
C TYR A 177 9.41 -0.31 7.34
N LEU A 178 9.91 0.81 6.82
CA LEU A 178 9.45 2.14 7.23
C LEU A 178 7.97 2.37 6.91
N TYR A 179 7.51 1.89 5.74
CA TYR A 179 6.10 1.93 5.38
C TYR A 179 5.24 1.16 6.41
N VAL A 180 5.63 -0.05 6.79
CA VAL A 180 4.92 -0.86 7.78
C VAL A 180 4.84 -0.14 9.13
N LEU A 181 5.94 0.42 9.64
CA LEU A 181 5.96 1.17 10.89
C LEU A 181 5.01 2.38 10.87
N LEU A 182 5.09 3.20 9.81
CA LEU A 182 4.27 4.39 9.68
C LEU A 182 2.78 4.06 9.49
N THR A 183 2.47 3.02 8.72
CA THR A 183 1.06 2.61 8.51
C THR A 183 0.47 1.94 9.73
N THR A 184 1.22 1.15 10.49
CA THR A 184 0.73 0.57 11.75
C THR A 184 0.37 1.67 12.75
N THR A 185 1.21 2.66 12.92
CA THR A 185 0.95 3.78 13.82
C THR A 185 -0.24 4.63 13.38
N THR A 186 -0.43 4.87 12.06
CA THR A 186 -1.62 5.57 11.57
C THR A 186 -2.92 4.81 11.79
N PHE A 187 -2.95 3.51 11.49
CA PHE A 187 -4.17 2.72 11.69
C PHE A 187 -4.52 2.54 13.17
N LEU A 188 -3.52 2.37 14.04
CA LEU A 188 -3.74 2.27 15.48
C LEU A 188 -4.28 3.58 16.05
N SER A 189 -3.70 4.72 15.68
CA SER A 189 -4.19 6.03 16.12
C SER A 189 -5.62 6.31 15.63
N LEU A 190 -5.95 5.96 14.40
CA LEU A 190 -7.31 6.05 13.85
C LEU A 190 -8.28 5.08 14.53
N ASN A 191 -7.82 3.93 14.96
CA ASN A 191 -8.66 2.96 15.67
C ASN A 191 -9.01 3.45 17.08
N VAL A 192 -8.07 4.07 17.80
CA VAL A 192 -8.32 4.68 19.11
C VAL A 192 -9.30 5.84 19.00
N THR A 193 -9.15 6.71 18.02
CA THR A 193 -10.05 7.85 17.76
C THR A 193 -11.37 7.45 17.10
N LYS A 194 -11.49 6.21 16.60
CA LYS A 194 -12.67 5.67 15.87
C LYS A 194 -13.09 6.54 14.69
N THR A 195 -12.14 7.20 14.02
CA THR A 195 -12.41 8.08 12.89
C THR A 195 -12.41 7.33 11.57
N LEU A 196 -13.52 7.41 10.82
CA LEU A 196 -13.69 6.73 9.52
C LEU A 196 -13.85 7.71 8.34
N LYS A 197 -14.34 8.93 8.62
CA LYS A 197 -14.59 9.98 7.62
C LYS A 197 -13.77 11.22 7.97
N LEU A 198 -13.49 12.07 6.98
CA LEU A 198 -12.81 13.35 7.21
C LEU A 198 -13.55 14.25 8.21
N SER A 199 -14.88 14.29 8.13
CA SER A 199 -15.71 15.08 9.06
C SER A 199 -15.58 14.62 10.52
N THR A 200 -15.45 13.31 10.76
CA THR A 200 -15.26 12.79 12.13
C THR A 200 -13.85 13.04 12.66
N MET A 201 -12.89 13.24 11.76
CA MET A 201 -11.51 13.58 12.12
C MET A 201 -11.41 14.99 12.70
N MET A 202 -12.20 15.96 12.20
CA MET A 202 -12.26 17.31 12.75
C MET A 202 -12.74 17.31 14.22
N SER A 203 -13.72 16.46 14.55
CA SER A 203 -14.24 16.37 15.93
C SER A 203 -13.35 15.59 16.88
N SER A 204 -12.35 14.85 16.39
CA SER A 204 -11.45 14.02 17.21
C SER A 204 -10.45 14.85 18.01
N TRP A 205 -10.12 16.08 17.57
CA TRP A 205 -9.21 16.97 18.27
C TRP A 205 -9.68 17.31 19.68
N SER A 206 -10.98 17.54 19.84
CA SER A 206 -11.57 17.82 21.16
C SER A 206 -11.50 16.65 22.14
N LYS A 207 -11.35 15.42 21.63
CA LYS A 207 -11.34 14.20 22.45
C LYS A 207 -9.93 13.78 22.87
N ALA A 208 -8.96 13.85 21.96
CA ALA A 208 -7.60 13.35 22.17
C ALA A 208 -6.56 14.24 21.43
N PRO A 209 -6.24 15.45 21.94
CA PRO A 209 -5.38 16.39 21.24
C PRO A 209 -3.95 15.87 21.03
N MET A 210 -3.36 15.22 22.03
CA MET A 210 -2.01 14.65 21.93
C MET A 210 -1.92 13.57 20.86
N LEU A 211 -2.92 12.70 20.78
CA LEU A 211 -2.95 11.62 19.79
C LEU A 211 -3.16 12.18 18.37
N ASN A 212 -3.95 13.24 18.20
CA ASN A 212 -4.10 13.90 16.92
C ASN A 212 -2.85 14.66 16.48
N ALA A 213 -2.10 15.26 17.42
CA ALA A 213 -0.81 15.87 17.14
C ALA A 213 0.21 14.82 16.64
N THR A 214 0.31 13.66 17.29
CA THR A 214 1.17 12.57 16.81
C THR A 214 0.70 12.02 15.47
N LEU A 215 -0.60 11.87 15.27
CA LEU A 215 -1.17 11.43 13.96
C LEU A 215 -0.81 12.43 12.86
N MET A 216 -0.86 13.74 13.11
CA MET A 216 -0.40 14.76 12.16
C MET A 216 1.05 14.53 11.75
N LEU A 217 1.96 14.37 12.71
CA LEU A 217 3.38 14.16 12.44
C LEU A 217 3.62 12.88 11.63
N ILE A 218 2.87 11.80 11.91
CA ILE A 218 2.97 10.55 11.15
C ILE A 218 2.43 10.72 9.72
N LEU A 219 1.33 11.44 9.52
CA LEU A 219 0.81 11.73 8.18
C LEU A 219 1.78 12.58 7.36
N LEU A 220 2.43 13.57 7.97
CA LEU A 220 3.47 14.37 7.34
C LEU A 220 4.72 13.55 7.03
N SER A 221 5.05 12.56 7.87
CA SER A 221 6.13 11.62 7.56
C SER A 221 5.81 10.71 6.39
N LEU A 222 4.58 10.19 6.30
CA LEU A 222 4.12 9.43 5.11
C LEU A 222 4.15 10.29 3.84
N ALA A 223 3.83 11.57 3.95
CA ALA A 223 3.96 12.51 2.84
C ALA A 223 5.42 12.65 2.36
N GLY A 224 6.38 12.42 3.24
CA GLY A 224 7.82 12.51 2.95
C GLY A 224 8.37 13.91 3.05
N LEU A 225 7.98 14.69 4.06
CA LEU A 225 8.60 15.99 4.32
C LEU A 225 10.03 15.84 4.86
N PRO A 226 10.99 16.72 4.47
CA PRO A 226 12.41 16.56 4.75
C PRO A 226 12.79 16.31 6.21
N PRO A 227 12.18 16.92 7.23
CA PRO A 227 12.62 16.69 8.62
C PRO A 227 12.15 15.34 9.20
N LEU A 228 11.34 14.55 8.46
CA LEU A 228 10.69 13.34 8.97
C LEU A 228 11.23 12.07 8.33
N THR A 229 11.04 10.95 9.03
CA THR A 229 11.58 9.62 8.65
C THR A 229 11.13 9.13 7.28
N GLY A 230 9.93 9.49 6.84
CA GLY A 230 9.40 9.10 5.53
C GLY A 230 10.07 9.74 4.31
N PHE A 231 10.86 10.80 4.51
CA PHE A 231 11.67 11.41 3.44
C PHE A 231 12.87 10.54 3.08
N LEU A 232 13.49 9.89 4.05
CA LEU A 232 14.70 9.10 3.89
C LEU A 232 14.60 8.04 2.76
N PRO A 233 13.57 7.15 2.74
CA PRO A 233 13.46 6.15 1.68
C PRO A 233 13.25 6.78 0.30
N LYS A 234 12.46 7.85 0.19
CA LYS A 234 12.24 8.53 -1.10
C LYS A 234 13.51 9.15 -1.65
N TRP A 235 14.29 9.80 -0.78
CA TRP A 235 15.57 10.41 -1.17
C TRP A 235 16.59 9.35 -1.64
N LEU A 236 16.76 8.27 -0.89
CA LEU A 236 17.64 7.17 -1.27
C LEU A 236 17.23 6.51 -2.59
N ILE A 237 15.94 6.33 -2.83
CA ILE A 237 15.40 5.77 -4.09
C ILE A 237 15.76 6.70 -5.27
N ILE A 238 15.52 8.01 -5.13
CA ILE A 238 15.86 8.99 -6.17
C ILE A 238 17.37 8.96 -6.45
N GLN A 239 18.20 8.95 -5.41
CA GLN A 239 19.65 8.89 -5.54
C GLN A 239 20.10 7.63 -6.28
N GLU A 240 19.53 6.47 -5.98
CA GLU A 240 19.89 5.22 -6.64
C GLU A 240 19.43 5.18 -8.10
N LEU A 241 18.20 5.64 -8.40
CA LEU A 241 17.70 5.74 -9.78
C LEU A 241 18.55 6.70 -10.63
N THR A 242 19.03 7.80 -10.05
CA THR A 242 19.92 8.74 -10.78
C THR A 242 21.31 8.13 -11.03
N LYS A 243 21.86 7.35 -10.10
CA LYS A 243 23.11 6.60 -10.31
C LYS A 243 23.01 5.59 -11.46
N GLN A 244 21.84 4.98 -11.63
CA GLN A 244 21.55 4.01 -12.69
C GLN A 244 21.19 4.67 -14.03
N GLY A 245 21.30 5.98 -14.16
CA GLY A 245 20.99 6.73 -15.38
C GLY A 245 19.49 6.87 -15.68
N MET A 246 18.60 6.42 -14.80
CA MET A 246 17.14 6.49 -14.95
C MET A 246 16.58 7.82 -14.43
N THR A 247 17.17 8.93 -14.88
CA THR A 247 16.80 10.28 -14.41
C THR A 247 15.37 10.67 -14.74
N ALA A 248 14.87 10.29 -15.92
CA ALA A 248 13.50 10.59 -16.34
C ALA A 248 12.46 9.89 -15.44
N THR A 249 12.68 8.63 -15.08
CA THR A 249 11.78 7.90 -14.15
C THR A 249 11.83 8.50 -12.75
N ALA A 250 13.01 8.87 -12.25
CA ALA A 250 13.19 9.49 -10.95
C ALA A 250 12.43 10.83 -10.86
N THR A 251 12.55 11.68 -11.88
CA THR A 251 11.84 12.99 -11.91
C THR A 251 10.32 12.82 -12.02
N LEU A 252 9.84 11.88 -12.86
CA LEU A 252 8.42 11.60 -12.97
C LEU A 252 7.81 11.12 -11.65
N ILE A 253 8.43 10.14 -10.99
CA ILE A 253 7.95 9.62 -9.72
C ILE A 253 7.99 10.69 -8.62
N ALA A 254 9.03 11.54 -8.59
CA ALA A 254 9.12 12.65 -7.66
C ALA A 254 7.97 13.66 -7.86
N LEU A 255 7.68 14.08 -9.10
CA LEU A 255 6.56 14.98 -9.41
C LEU A 255 5.20 14.35 -9.04
N LEU A 256 5.00 13.08 -9.38
CA LEU A 256 3.76 12.36 -9.05
C LEU A 256 3.56 12.21 -7.53
N SER A 257 4.63 12.19 -6.75
CA SER A 257 4.53 12.14 -5.29
C SER A 257 3.93 13.41 -4.67
N LEU A 258 3.94 14.55 -5.38
CA LEU A 258 3.26 15.77 -4.93
C LEU A 258 1.74 15.59 -4.82
N LEU A 259 1.14 14.74 -5.66
CA LEU A 259 -0.28 14.39 -5.55
C LEU A 259 -0.58 13.66 -4.23
N SER A 260 0.28 12.74 -3.84
CA SER A 260 0.13 12.05 -2.56
C SER A 260 0.38 12.98 -1.36
N LEU A 261 1.32 13.91 -1.47
CA LEU A 261 1.58 14.92 -0.46
C LEU A 261 0.33 15.77 -0.20
N PHE A 262 -0.39 16.16 -1.26
CA PHE A 262 -1.61 17.00 -1.11
C PHE A 262 -2.68 16.31 -0.25
N PHE A 263 -3.00 15.04 -0.47
CA PHE A 263 -4.03 14.40 0.35
C PHE A 263 -3.57 14.16 1.80
N TYR A 264 -2.28 13.96 2.05
CA TYR A 264 -1.76 13.88 3.41
C TYR A 264 -1.80 15.23 4.14
N LEU A 265 -1.44 16.32 3.45
CA LEU A 265 -1.59 17.67 3.99
C LEU A 265 -3.05 17.99 4.31
N ARG A 266 -3.98 17.59 3.44
CA ARG A 266 -5.41 17.74 3.69
C ARG A 266 -5.85 16.98 4.95
N LEU A 267 -5.40 15.73 5.15
CA LEU A 267 -5.68 14.98 6.37
C LEU A 267 -5.08 15.65 7.61
N ALA A 268 -3.84 16.10 7.52
CA ALA A 268 -3.16 16.80 8.61
C ALA A 268 -3.89 18.11 8.97
N TYR A 269 -4.33 18.86 7.97
CA TYR A 269 -5.11 20.07 8.15
C TYR A 269 -6.43 19.80 8.90
N TYR A 270 -7.18 18.79 8.49
CA TYR A 270 -8.42 18.41 9.17
C TYR A 270 -8.21 17.86 10.59
N SER A 271 -7.08 17.28 10.88
CA SER A 271 -6.81 16.72 12.22
C SER A 271 -6.40 17.76 13.26
N THR A 272 -5.79 18.89 12.84
CA THR A 272 -5.14 19.79 13.80
C THR A 272 -5.51 21.27 13.65
N ILE A 273 -5.66 21.77 12.41
CA ILE A 273 -5.81 23.20 12.15
C ILE A 273 -7.28 23.63 12.17
N THR A 274 -8.19 22.75 11.73
CA THR A 274 -9.62 23.08 11.77
C THR A 274 -10.14 23.10 13.21
N LEU A 275 -10.80 24.20 13.58
CA LEU A 275 -11.43 24.32 14.88
C LEU A 275 -12.53 23.25 15.04
N PRO A 276 -12.49 22.44 16.11
CA PRO A 276 -13.52 21.44 16.34
C PRO A 276 -14.86 22.12 16.67
N PRO A 277 -15.99 21.52 16.28
CA PRO A 277 -17.29 22.03 16.67
C PRO A 277 -17.42 22.02 18.19
N ASN A 278 -17.96 23.09 18.77
CA ASN A 278 -18.22 23.22 20.19
C ASN A 278 -19.35 22.24 20.56
N SER A 279 -19.03 21.05 21.03
CA SER A 279 -20.01 20.07 21.47
C SER A 279 -19.91 19.85 22.98
N THR A 280 -21.06 19.82 23.67
CA THR A 280 -21.17 19.58 25.11
C THR A 280 -20.61 18.22 25.57
N ASN A 281 -20.34 17.30 24.64
CA ASN A 281 -19.79 15.96 24.90
C ASN A 281 -18.26 15.90 24.96
N THR A 282 -17.56 17.02 24.93
CA THR A 282 -16.08 17.05 24.92
C THR A 282 -15.45 16.70 26.25
N MET A 283 -16.21 16.76 27.36
CA MET A 283 -15.67 16.59 28.72
C MET A 283 -15.71 15.13 29.25
N LYS A 284 -16.11 14.14 28.50
CA LYS A 284 -16.36 12.79 29.04
C LYS A 284 -15.33 11.71 28.68
N GLN A 285 -14.16 12.04 28.18
CA GLN A 285 -13.10 11.04 28.04
C GLN A 285 -11.93 11.35 28.97
N TRP A 286 -12.08 10.88 30.17
CA TRP A 286 -10.99 10.61 31.09
C TRP A 286 -10.47 9.20 30.77
N TYR A 287 -9.36 9.09 30.05
CA TYR A 287 -8.45 7.93 30.01
C TYR A 287 -7.05 8.44 29.71
#